data_173f532ce8a3f7dd3c646ac999fd8635
#
_entry.id   173f532ce8a3f7dd3c646ac999fd8635
#
_cell.length_a   1.000
_cell.length_b   1.000
_cell.length_c   1.000
_cell.angle_alpha   90.00
_cell.angle_beta   90.00
_cell.angle_gamma   90.00
#
_symmetry.space_group_name_H-M   'P 1'
#
loop_
_entity.id
_entity.type
_entity.pdbx_description
1 polymer ?
#
loop_
_entity_poly.entity_id
_entity_poly.type
_entity_poly.pdbx_seq_one_letter_code
_entity_poly.pdbx_strand_id
1 'polypeptide(L)'
;MNGGLTLAASGFPFWGVDAGGYSGFADEETYLRWTEFAAFSPIMRFHGVTPREPWVYSRYAVSVYKFYAWLRENLLKYSVHTAEEAHKTGIPMMRPLPMVFPKDKEAVYWEDEYFYGSDLLAAPVHQEGEQRRIYFPAGRWINLLDFRKMVGGNRILQVDVPIDKIPVYIREGACILSVMNGELQLGQSMTYEKKNTVLMSRALNETSGKRYADGKEIEYNILGQTGEDFFMLRHASETEFIVLLGFDRKPESLELNGVSLSESASLNALNYGSGWYWREDAAVVVSVPKLKKTEIHVIHKEQ
;
A
#
# COMPACT_ATOMS: atom_id res chain seq x y z
N MET A 1 2.16 -19.96 -0.56
CA MET A 1 3.00 -18.75 -0.35
C MET A 1 4.48 -19.08 -0.48
N ASN A 2 5.07 -19.92 0.38
CA ASN A 2 6.52 -20.22 0.36
C ASN A 2 7.05 -20.70 -0.99
N GLY A 3 6.33 -21.58 -1.71
CA GLY A 3 6.69 -21.95 -3.07
C GLY A 3 6.79 -20.79 -4.06
N GLY A 4 5.89 -19.79 -3.95
CA GLY A 4 5.93 -18.57 -4.75
C GLY A 4 7.12 -17.67 -4.40
N LEU A 5 7.45 -17.54 -3.11
CA LEU A 5 8.65 -16.80 -2.66
C LEU A 5 9.94 -17.49 -3.11
N THR A 6 9.97 -18.83 -3.11
CA THR A 6 11.08 -19.62 -3.66
C THR A 6 11.23 -19.39 -5.16
N LEU A 7 10.13 -19.41 -5.93
CA LEU A 7 10.14 -19.07 -7.35
C LEU A 7 10.67 -17.66 -7.59
N ALA A 8 10.17 -16.68 -6.83
CA ALA A 8 10.62 -15.30 -6.92
C ALA A 8 12.14 -15.17 -6.67
N ALA A 9 12.64 -15.80 -5.60
CA ALA A 9 14.07 -15.82 -5.28
C ALA A 9 14.91 -16.57 -6.35
N SER A 10 14.29 -17.46 -7.13
CA SER A 10 14.93 -18.24 -8.20
C SER A 10 14.84 -17.55 -9.58
N GLY A 11 14.42 -16.28 -9.65
CA GLY A 11 14.37 -15.51 -10.88
C GLY A 11 13.06 -15.60 -11.67
N PHE A 12 11.96 -16.04 -11.04
CA PHE A 12 10.61 -16.02 -11.62
C PHE A 12 9.80 -14.86 -11.00
N PRO A 13 9.91 -13.63 -11.51
CA PRO A 13 9.30 -12.47 -10.89
C PRO A 13 7.78 -12.41 -11.00
N PHE A 14 7.22 -13.16 -11.95
CA PHE A 14 5.79 -13.23 -12.23
C PHE A 14 5.28 -14.66 -12.06
N TRP A 15 4.32 -14.83 -11.18
CA TRP A 15 3.63 -16.11 -10.98
C TRP A 15 2.21 -15.84 -10.45
N GLY A 16 1.31 -16.79 -10.59
CA GLY A 16 -0.08 -16.65 -10.20
C GLY A 16 -0.47 -17.60 -9.09
N VAL A 17 -1.50 -17.21 -8.36
CA VAL A 17 -2.17 -18.09 -7.39
C VAL A 17 -3.56 -18.45 -7.92
N ASP A 18 -3.95 -19.70 -7.74
CA ASP A 18 -5.33 -20.15 -7.91
C ASP A 18 -6.02 -20.03 -6.55
N ALA A 19 -6.61 -18.87 -6.29
CA ALA A 19 -7.24 -18.58 -5.00
C ALA A 19 -8.35 -19.58 -4.68
N GLY A 20 -8.31 -20.16 -3.47
CA GLY A 20 -9.15 -21.29 -3.08
C GLY A 20 -8.63 -22.65 -3.53
N GLY A 21 -7.43 -22.72 -4.15
CA GLY A 21 -6.78 -23.95 -4.63
C GLY A 21 -7.29 -24.43 -6.00
N TYR A 22 -6.44 -25.12 -6.76
CA TYR A 22 -6.80 -25.64 -8.10
C TYR A 22 -7.76 -26.84 -8.01
N SER A 23 -7.50 -27.78 -7.12
CA SER A 23 -8.29 -29.00 -6.92
C SER A 23 -9.01 -29.04 -5.57
N GLY A 24 -10.09 -29.82 -5.48
CA GLY A 24 -10.91 -29.89 -4.29
C GLY A 24 -11.81 -28.66 -4.13
N PHE A 25 -12.45 -28.52 -2.99
CA PHE A 25 -13.29 -27.39 -2.60
C PHE A 25 -12.79 -26.87 -1.25
N ALA A 26 -12.26 -25.66 -1.21
CA ALA A 26 -11.81 -25.04 0.04
C ALA A 26 -13.01 -24.72 0.92
N ASP A 27 -12.86 -24.76 2.25
CA ASP A 27 -13.81 -24.14 3.16
C ASP A 27 -13.80 -22.60 3.00
N GLU A 28 -14.78 -21.94 3.59
CA GLU A 28 -14.93 -20.49 3.43
C GLU A 28 -13.78 -19.70 4.03
N GLU A 29 -13.26 -20.10 5.21
CA GLU A 29 -12.10 -19.45 5.84
C GLU A 29 -10.89 -19.51 4.93
N THR A 30 -10.54 -20.67 4.42
CA THR A 30 -9.44 -20.87 3.48
C THR A 30 -9.62 -20.04 2.21
N TYR A 31 -10.84 -19.97 1.68
CA TYR A 31 -11.16 -19.17 0.51
C TYR A 31 -10.93 -17.67 0.76
N LEU A 32 -11.39 -17.15 1.90
CA LEU A 32 -11.22 -15.74 2.29
C LEU A 32 -9.75 -15.39 2.47
N ARG A 33 -9.02 -16.16 3.27
CA ARG A 33 -7.57 -15.96 3.51
C ARG A 33 -6.77 -16.02 2.21
N TRP A 34 -7.16 -16.91 1.29
CA TRP A 34 -6.49 -16.99 0.00
C TRP A 34 -6.83 -15.82 -0.92
N THR A 35 -8.04 -15.31 -0.87
CA THR A 35 -8.44 -14.08 -1.58
C THR A 35 -7.61 -12.88 -1.13
N GLU A 36 -7.40 -12.74 0.17
CA GLU A 36 -6.56 -11.72 0.78
C GLU A 36 -5.11 -11.79 0.28
N PHE A 37 -4.52 -12.96 0.36
CA PHE A 37 -3.16 -13.22 -0.12
C PHE A 37 -3.03 -12.95 -1.63
N ALA A 38 -4.00 -13.38 -2.43
CA ALA A 38 -3.99 -13.19 -3.87
C ALA A 38 -3.99 -11.72 -4.29
N ALA A 39 -4.63 -10.84 -3.48
CA ALA A 39 -4.64 -9.40 -3.75
C ALA A 39 -3.25 -8.76 -3.70
N PHE A 40 -2.30 -9.37 -2.98
CA PHE A 40 -0.89 -8.93 -2.86
C PHE A 40 0.09 -9.93 -3.50
N SER A 41 -0.34 -10.61 -4.56
CA SER A 41 0.49 -11.49 -5.38
C SER A 41 0.61 -10.93 -6.81
N PRO A 42 1.60 -11.35 -7.62
CA PRO A 42 1.77 -10.82 -8.96
C PRO A 42 0.53 -10.99 -9.84
N ILE A 43 -0.07 -12.17 -9.84
CA ILE A 43 -1.28 -12.48 -10.63
C ILE A 43 -2.34 -13.05 -9.68
N MET A 44 -3.42 -12.31 -9.46
CA MET A 44 -4.59 -12.74 -8.73
C MET A 44 -5.58 -13.41 -9.69
N ARG A 45 -5.90 -14.68 -9.47
CA ARG A 45 -6.94 -15.34 -10.24
C ARG A 45 -7.71 -16.36 -9.40
N PHE A 46 -8.94 -16.61 -9.80
CA PHE A 46 -9.84 -17.63 -9.24
C PHE A 46 -10.05 -18.70 -10.30
N HIS A 47 -9.27 -19.78 -10.21
CA HIS A 47 -9.28 -20.85 -11.19
C HIS A 47 -9.13 -22.22 -10.49
N GLY A 48 -9.84 -23.21 -10.99
CA GLY A 48 -9.78 -24.57 -10.45
C GLY A 48 -10.75 -25.51 -11.17
N VAL A 49 -10.71 -26.78 -10.78
CA VAL A 49 -11.60 -27.83 -11.33
C VAL A 49 -13.02 -27.81 -10.72
N THR A 50 -13.21 -27.03 -9.65
CA THR A 50 -14.50 -26.80 -9.02
C THR A 50 -14.79 -25.29 -8.97
N PRO A 51 -16.05 -24.85 -8.77
CA PRO A 51 -16.40 -23.43 -8.71
C PRO A 51 -15.55 -22.66 -7.70
N ARG A 52 -15.12 -21.44 -8.09
CA ARG A 52 -14.31 -20.52 -7.26
C ARG A 52 -14.93 -19.14 -7.14
N GLU A 53 -16.16 -19.00 -7.62
CA GLU A 53 -16.89 -17.75 -7.51
C GLU A 53 -17.30 -17.49 -6.06
N PRO A 54 -17.21 -16.24 -5.55
CA PRO A 54 -17.47 -15.95 -4.14
C PRO A 54 -18.91 -16.26 -3.68
N TRP A 55 -19.87 -16.22 -4.61
CA TRP A 55 -21.29 -16.49 -4.28
C TRP A 55 -21.60 -17.97 -4.02
N VAL A 56 -20.69 -18.91 -4.36
CA VAL A 56 -20.89 -20.33 -3.99
C VAL A 56 -20.55 -20.60 -2.53
N TYR A 57 -19.90 -19.66 -1.86
CA TYR A 57 -19.59 -19.72 -0.42
C TYR A 57 -20.70 -19.01 0.38
N SER A 58 -20.71 -17.67 0.36
CA SER A 58 -21.69 -16.88 1.09
C SER A 58 -21.80 -15.44 0.56
N ARG A 59 -22.79 -14.70 1.07
CA ARG A 59 -22.87 -13.24 0.85
C ARG A 59 -21.69 -12.51 1.48
N TYR A 60 -21.17 -13.02 2.58
CA TYR A 60 -19.99 -12.45 3.23
C TYR A 60 -18.74 -12.63 2.36
N ALA A 61 -18.52 -13.81 1.80
CA ALA A 61 -17.44 -14.06 0.86
C ALA A 61 -17.52 -13.13 -0.36
N VAL A 62 -18.71 -12.84 -0.87
CA VAL A 62 -18.91 -11.85 -1.95
C VAL A 62 -18.46 -10.46 -1.51
N SER A 63 -18.76 -10.04 -0.27
CA SER A 63 -18.36 -8.72 0.22
C SER A 63 -16.84 -8.59 0.39
N VAL A 64 -16.20 -9.62 0.93
CA VAL A 64 -14.74 -9.68 1.10
C VAL A 64 -14.04 -9.71 -0.26
N TYR A 65 -14.52 -10.57 -1.19
CA TYR A 65 -13.99 -10.61 -2.55
C TYR A 65 -14.06 -9.24 -3.24
N LYS A 66 -15.21 -8.56 -3.16
CA LYS A 66 -15.38 -7.21 -3.75
C LYS A 66 -14.40 -6.21 -3.17
N PHE A 67 -14.21 -6.22 -1.85
CA PHE A 67 -13.24 -5.34 -1.18
C PHE A 67 -11.84 -5.55 -1.72
N TYR A 68 -11.34 -6.79 -1.78
CA TYR A 68 -9.99 -7.09 -2.26
C TYR A 68 -9.83 -6.91 -3.77
N ALA A 69 -10.86 -7.14 -4.56
CA ALA A 69 -10.85 -6.83 -5.98
C ALA A 69 -10.69 -5.31 -6.20
N TRP A 70 -11.46 -4.48 -5.50
CA TRP A 70 -11.29 -3.02 -5.56
C TRP A 70 -9.96 -2.56 -4.99
N LEU A 71 -9.49 -3.13 -3.89
CA LEU A 71 -8.18 -2.81 -3.33
C LEU A 71 -7.06 -3.10 -4.35
N ARG A 72 -7.14 -4.22 -5.05
CA ARG A 72 -6.22 -4.54 -6.14
C ARG A 72 -6.28 -3.52 -7.28
N GLU A 73 -7.48 -3.11 -7.67
CA GLU A 73 -7.67 -2.05 -8.66
C GLU A 73 -7.12 -0.69 -8.18
N ASN A 74 -7.32 -0.35 -6.91
CA ASN A 74 -6.71 0.86 -6.33
C ASN A 74 -5.17 0.85 -6.46
N LEU A 75 -4.54 -0.29 -6.26
CA LEU A 75 -3.10 -0.48 -6.30
C LEU A 75 -2.56 -0.90 -7.67
N LEU A 76 -3.40 -0.87 -8.74
CA LEU A 76 -2.99 -1.34 -10.07
C LEU A 76 -1.77 -0.59 -10.60
N LYS A 77 -1.72 0.73 -10.44
CA LYS A 77 -0.55 1.52 -10.87
C LYS A 77 0.72 1.15 -10.11
N TYR A 78 0.60 0.88 -8.83
CA TYR A 78 1.71 0.36 -8.02
C TYR A 78 2.14 -1.05 -8.47
N SER A 79 1.19 -1.92 -8.77
CA SER A 79 1.46 -3.26 -9.29
C SER A 79 2.17 -3.22 -10.65
N VAL A 80 1.74 -2.33 -11.56
CA VAL A 80 2.40 -2.11 -12.86
C VAL A 80 3.81 -1.58 -12.66
N HIS A 81 4.00 -0.60 -11.76
CA HIS A 81 5.33 -0.11 -11.42
C HIS A 81 6.25 -1.24 -10.95
N THR A 82 5.79 -2.08 -10.02
CA THR A 82 6.61 -3.20 -9.51
C THR A 82 6.93 -4.24 -10.59
N ALA A 83 6.00 -4.44 -11.53
CA ALA A 83 6.21 -5.32 -12.69
C ALA A 83 7.25 -4.74 -13.66
N GLU A 84 7.21 -3.43 -13.94
CA GLU A 84 8.23 -2.76 -14.74
C GLU A 84 9.60 -2.76 -14.07
N GLU A 85 9.67 -2.56 -12.76
CA GLU A 85 10.89 -2.69 -11.98
C GLU A 85 11.45 -4.13 -12.12
N ALA A 86 10.61 -5.13 -11.96
CA ALA A 86 11.00 -6.53 -12.11
C ALA A 86 11.53 -6.83 -13.52
N HIS A 87 10.89 -6.30 -14.57
CA HIS A 87 11.36 -6.43 -15.94
C HIS A 87 12.74 -5.77 -16.16
N LYS A 88 12.97 -4.62 -15.59
CA LYS A 88 14.22 -3.84 -15.77
C LYS A 88 15.39 -4.39 -14.94
N THR A 89 15.11 -4.90 -13.74
CA THR A 89 16.16 -5.19 -12.73
C THR A 89 16.27 -6.67 -12.39
N GLY A 90 15.27 -7.50 -12.72
CA GLY A 90 15.15 -8.87 -12.26
C GLY A 90 14.67 -9.01 -10.81
N ILE A 91 14.47 -7.91 -10.07
CA ILE A 91 13.97 -7.94 -8.69
C ILE A 91 12.48 -8.29 -8.72
N PRO A 92 12.04 -9.38 -8.07
CA PRO A 92 10.65 -9.85 -8.19
C PRO A 92 9.63 -8.90 -7.56
N MET A 93 8.36 -9.04 -7.97
CA MET A 93 7.24 -8.30 -7.39
C MET A 93 6.99 -8.71 -5.92
N MET A 94 7.09 -10.01 -5.60
CA MET A 94 7.07 -10.51 -4.23
C MET A 94 8.51 -10.80 -3.78
N ARG A 95 8.92 -10.18 -2.68
CA ARG A 95 10.31 -10.20 -2.22
C ARG A 95 10.38 -10.80 -0.83
N PRO A 96 11.07 -11.93 -0.62
CA PRO A 96 11.38 -12.40 0.74
C PRO A 96 12.06 -11.31 1.56
N LEU A 97 11.83 -11.27 2.88
CA LEU A 97 12.41 -10.26 3.76
C LEU A 97 13.94 -10.13 3.63
N PRO A 98 14.73 -11.23 3.57
CA PRO A 98 16.19 -11.13 3.43
C PRO A 98 16.65 -10.44 2.13
N MET A 99 15.82 -10.44 1.07
CA MET A 99 16.14 -9.74 -0.18
C MET A 99 16.06 -8.22 0.00
N VAL A 100 15.14 -7.74 0.85
CA VAL A 100 14.93 -6.32 1.13
C VAL A 100 15.82 -5.83 2.28
N PHE A 101 16.06 -6.68 3.27
CA PHE A 101 16.88 -6.42 4.45
C PHE A 101 18.04 -7.43 4.59
N PRO A 102 19.03 -7.44 3.68
CA PRO A 102 20.08 -8.47 3.64
C PRO A 102 21.04 -8.44 4.84
N LYS A 103 21.05 -7.36 5.61
CA LYS A 103 21.89 -7.22 6.83
C LYS A 103 21.11 -7.56 8.11
N ASP A 104 19.81 -7.75 8.01
CA ASP A 104 18.96 -8.09 9.14
C ASP A 104 18.95 -9.60 9.36
N LYS A 105 19.60 -10.03 10.44
CA LYS A 105 19.73 -11.46 10.76
C LYS A 105 18.40 -12.12 11.17
N GLU A 106 17.46 -11.34 11.68
CA GLU A 106 16.13 -11.85 12.05
C GLU A 106 15.27 -12.13 10.82
N ALA A 107 15.40 -11.33 9.78
CA ALA A 107 14.61 -11.42 8.56
C ALA A 107 14.62 -12.81 7.89
N VAL A 108 15.70 -13.59 8.06
CA VAL A 108 15.83 -14.93 7.45
C VAL A 108 14.91 -15.98 8.05
N TYR A 109 14.39 -15.74 9.25
CA TYR A 109 13.50 -16.67 9.97
C TYR A 109 12.01 -16.47 9.67
N TRP A 110 11.68 -15.43 8.86
CA TRP A 110 10.29 -15.05 8.56
C TRP A 110 9.95 -15.36 7.11
N GLU A 111 9.75 -16.66 6.84
CA GLU A 111 9.46 -17.19 5.50
C GLU A 111 8.01 -17.00 5.07
N ASP A 112 7.16 -16.54 5.98
CA ASP A 112 5.72 -16.38 5.82
C ASP A 112 5.27 -14.90 5.78
N GLU A 113 6.25 -14.02 5.56
CA GLU A 113 6.09 -12.59 5.30
C GLU A 113 6.90 -12.20 4.07
N TYR A 114 6.43 -11.17 3.37
CA TYR A 114 7.11 -10.72 2.17
C TYR A 114 6.80 -9.26 1.86
N PHE A 115 7.63 -8.67 1.03
CA PHE A 115 7.33 -7.39 0.41
C PHE A 115 6.60 -7.58 -0.90
N TYR A 116 5.49 -6.86 -1.07
CA TYR A 116 4.87 -6.64 -2.37
C TYR A 116 5.39 -5.31 -2.92
N GLY A 117 6.26 -5.39 -3.94
CA GLY A 117 7.07 -4.26 -4.38
C GLY A 117 8.13 -3.86 -3.34
N SER A 118 8.45 -2.56 -3.28
CA SER A 118 9.42 -1.99 -2.35
C SER A 118 8.81 -1.46 -1.05
N ASP A 119 7.49 -1.25 -1.01
CA ASP A 119 6.86 -0.38 -0.03
C ASP A 119 5.85 -1.07 0.88
N LEU A 120 5.35 -2.26 0.51
CA LEU A 120 4.29 -2.95 1.24
C LEU A 120 4.80 -4.25 1.86
N LEU A 121 4.85 -4.33 3.19
CA LEU A 121 5.08 -5.57 3.94
C LEU A 121 3.74 -6.29 4.10
N ALA A 122 3.60 -7.49 3.57
CA ALA A 122 2.43 -8.34 3.69
C ALA A 122 2.72 -9.56 4.57
N ALA A 123 1.86 -9.81 5.55
CA ALA A 123 1.95 -10.94 6.47
C ALA A 123 0.64 -11.75 6.51
N PRO A 124 0.34 -12.54 5.48
CA PRO A 124 -0.92 -13.29 5.40
C PRO A 124 -1.11 -14.24 6.58
N VAL A 125 -2.35 -14.41 7.01
CA VAL A 125 -2.73 -15.50 7.92
C VAL A 125 -2.79 -16.79 7.11
N HIS A 126 -2.01 -17.78 7.49
CA HIS A 126 -1.87 -19.07 6.79
C HIS A 126 -2.11 -20.27 7.71
N GLN A 127 -2.53 -20.02 8.93
CA GLN A 127 -2.94 -20.98 9.93
C GLN A 127 -4.36 -20.67 10.37
N GLU A 128 -5.09 -21.67 10.86
CA GLU A 128 -6.42 -21.51 11.40
C GLU A 128 -6.44 -20.47 12.53
N GLY A 129 -7.45 -19.59 12.53
CA GLY A 129 -7.68 -18.58 13.56
C GLY A 129 -7.43 -17.14 13.11
N GLU A 130 -7.53 -16.24 14.07
CA GLU A 130 -7.51 -14.79 13.85
C GLU A 130 -6.28 -14.10 14.46
N GLN A 131 -5.17 -14.82 14.63
CA GLN A 131 -3.95 -14.24 15.17
C GLN A 131 -2.76 -14.44 14.25
N ARG A 132 -1.89 -13.42 14.18
CA ARG A 132 -0.68 -13.45 13.39
C ARG A 132 0.50 -12.82 14.14
N ARG A 133 1.62 -13.55 14.23
CA ARG A 133 2.91 -12.97 14.64
C ARG A 133 3.56 -12.35 13.41
N ILE A 134 4.00 -11.10 13.53
CA ILE A 134 4.62 -10.33 12.45
C ILE A 134 5.95 -9.78 12.93
N TYR A 135 6.98 -9.95 12.14
CA TYR A 135 8.24 -9.28 12.32
C TYR A 135 8.24 -7.96 11.54
N PHE A 136 8.55 -6.89 12.24
CA PHE A 136 8.73 -5.58 11.64
C PHE A 136 10.21 -5.24 11.58
N PRO A 137 10.87 -5.28 10.40
CA PRO A 137 12.23 -4.81 10.24
C PRO A 137 12.42 -3.36 10.68
N ALA A 138 13.67 -2.88 10.75
CA ALA A 138 13.95 -1.49 11.14
C ALA A 138 13.14 -0.47 10.34
N GLY A 139 12.69 0.61 10.99
CA GLY A 139 11.90 1.68 10.40
C GLY A 139 10.53 1.85 11.06
N ARG A 140 9.67 2.65 10.46
CA ARG A 140 8.27 2.83 10.86
C ARG A 140 7.33 2.23 9.84
N TRP A 141 6.21 1.70 10.32
CA TRP A 141 5.25 0.94 9.55
C TRP A 141 3.85 1.45 9.81
N ILE A 142 3.10 1.70 8.76
CA ILE A 142 1.73 2.23 8.83
C ILE A 142 0.80 1.16 8.26
N ASN A 143 -0.24 0.76 8.99
CA ASN A 143 -1.20 -0.21 8.47
C ASN A 143 -1.90 0.36 7.22
N LEU A 144 -1.92 -0.41 6.13
CA LEU A 144 -2.50 0.01 4.85
C LEU A 144 -4.01 0.28 4.92
N LEU A 145 -4.71 -0.44 5.81
CA LEU A 145 -6.17 -0.38 5.94
C LEU A 145 -6.64 0.49 7.13
N ASP A 146 -5.71 0.96 7.96
CA ASP A 146 -5.97 1.89 9.06
C ASP A 146 -4.73 2.75 9.34
N PHE A 147 -4.63 3.88 8.70
CA PHE A 147 -3.45 4.76 8.75
C PHE A 147 -3.09 5.29 10.14
N ARG A 148 -4.01 5.21 11.13
CA ARG A 148 -3.72 5.52 12.54
C ARG A 148 -2.86 4.47 13.22
N LYS A 149 -2.89 3.23 12.73
CA LYS A 149 -2.11 2.13 13.31
C LYS A 149 -0.69 2.15 12.78
N MET A 150 0.22 2.71 13.59
CA MET A 150 1.64 2.76 13.31
C MET A 150 2.43 1.87 14.26
N VAL A 151 3.48 1.25 13.75
CA VAL A 151 4.36 0.34 14.49
C VAL A 151 5.81 0.75 14.25
N GLY A 152 6.58 0.86 15.34
CA GLY A 152 8.04 0.95 15.25
C GLY A 152 8.67 -0.41 14.95
N GLY A 153 9.72 -0.42 14.14
CA GLY A 153 10.41 -1.65 13.74
C GLY A 153 11.35 -2.25 14.80
N ASN A 154 12.15 -3.23 14.35
CA ASN A 154 13.02 -4.09 15.17
C ASN A 154 12.24 -4.85 16.27
N ARG A 155 11.06 -5.34 15.94
CA ARG A 155 10.23 -6.09 16.91
C ARG A 155 9.31 -7.11 16.25
N ILE A 156 8.90 -8.06 17.07
CA ILE A 156 7.87 -9.01 16.72
C ILE A 156 6.61 -8.63 17.50
N LEU A 157 5.48 -8.55 16.79
CA LEU A 157 4.17 -8.33 17.42
C LEU A 157 3.22 -9.46 17.07
N GLN A 158 2.38 -9.84 18.02
CA GLN A 158 1.20 -10.65 17.76
C GLN A 158 0.02 -9.69 17.58
N VAL A 159 -0.68 -9.83 16.49
CA VAL A 159 -1.83 -8.99 16.13
C VAL A 159 -3.07 -9.82 15.92
N ASP A 160 -4.22 -9.29 16.30
CA ASP A 160 -5.52 -9.87 15.98
C ASP A 160 -5.88 -9.49 14.54
N VAL A 161 -6.26 -10.51 13.76
CA VAL A 161 -6.53 -10.37 12.33
C VAL A 161 -7.89 -10.98 12.02
N PRO A 162 -8.96 -10.17 11.99
CA PRO A 162 -10.28 -10.64 11.59
C PRO A 162 -10.24 -11.38 10.26
N ILE A 163 -11.19 -12.29 10.07
CA ILE A 163 -11.24 -13.20 8.90
C ILE A 163 -11.35 -12.48 7.54
N ASP A 164 -11.67 -11.21 7.53
CA ASP A 164 -11.76 -10.37 6.34
C ASP A 164 -10.58 -9.39 6.19
N LYS A 165 -9.51 -9.58 6.96
CA LYS A 165 -8.34 -8.68 6.97
C LYS A 165 -7.03 -9.42 6.77
N ILE A 166 -6.17 -8.84 5.95
CA ILE A 166 -4.76 -9.21 5.86
C ILE A 166 -3.90 -8.10 6.46
N PRO A 167 -2.94 -8.42 7.33
CA PRO A 167 -1.95 -7.44 7.78
C PRO A 167 -1.06 -7.02 6.61
N VAL A 168 -1.20 -5.77 6.19
CA VAL A 168 -0.31 -5.14 5.21
C VAL A 168 0.10 -3.78 5.74
N TYR A 169 1.40 -3.48 5.67
CA TYR A 169 1.96 -2.26 6.22
C TYR A 169 2.79 -1.51 5.17
N ILE A 170 2.58 -0.20 5.12
CA ILE A 170 3.37 0.73 4.33
C ILE A 170 4.63 1.07 5.13
N ARG A 171 5.81 0.91 4.51
CA ARG A 171 7.06 1.34 5.15
C ARG A 171 7.20 2.86 5.15
N GLU A 172 8.01 3.41 6.04
CA GLU A 172 8.40 4.82 5.99
C GLU A 172 9.13 5.15 4.68
N GLY A 173 8.94 6.36 4.18
CA GLY A 173 9.51 6.82 2.92
C GLY A 173 8.88 6.21 1.66
N ALA A 174 7.74 5.54 1.79
CA ALA A 174 7.02 4.96 0.65
C ALA A 174 6.39 6.02 -0.25
N CYS A 175 6.34 5.69 -1.55
CA CYS A 175 5.60 6.44 -2.56
C CYS A 175 4.79 5.46 -3.41
N ILE A 176 3.48 5.36 -3.17
CA ILE A 176 2.58 4.38 -3.78
C ILE A 176 1.64 5.07 -4.74
N LEU A 177 1.77 4.76 -6.03
CA LEU A 177 0.85 5.23 -7.06
C LEU A 177 -0.45 4.45 -6.96
N SER A 178 -1.57 5.15 -6.90
CA SER A 178 -2.89 4.54 -6.75
C SER A 178 -3.96 5.27 -7.55
N VAL A 179 -5.12 4.62 -7.65
CA VAL A 179 -6.37 5.23 -8.12
C VAL A 179 -7.43 4.94 -7.07
N MET A 180 -8.13 5.96 -6.61
CA MET A 180 -9.14 5.83 -5.56
C MET A 180 -10.50 6.37 -6.02
N ASN A 181 -11.55 6.08 -5.25
CA ASN A 181 -12.86 6.72 -5.43
C ASN A 181 -12.83 8.20 -4.99
N GLY A 182 -13.95 8.90 -5.11
CA GLY A 182 -14.07 10.31 -4.70
C GLY A 182 -13.83 10.55 -3.21
N GLU A 183 -14.09 9.54 -2.37
CA GLU A 183 -13.85 9.58 -0.92
C GLU A 183 -12.40 9.22 -0.54
N LEU A 184 -11.55 8.95 -1.52
CA LEU A 184 -10.15 8.52 -1.35
C LEU A 184 -10.00 7.32 -0.41
N GLN A 185 -10.86 6.32 -0.58
CA GLN A 185 -10.90 5.09 0.22
C GLN A 185 -10.38 3.90 -0.57
N LEU A 186 -9.58 3.06 0.10
CA LEU A 186 -9.12 1.78 -0.43
C LEU A 186 -10.20 0.70 -0.32
N GLY A 187 -10.25 -0.22 -1.28
CA GLY A 187 -11.18 -1.34 -1.28
C GLY A 187 -12.62 -0.95 -1.62
N GLN A 188 -12.86 0.27 -2.08
CA GLN A 188 -14.18 0.77 -2.43
C GLN A 188 -14.34 0.94 -3.94
N SER A 189 -15.60 0.86 -4.41
CA SER A 189 -15.93 0.97 -5.83
C SER A 189 -15.48 2.30 -6.43
N MET A 190 -14.84 2.22 -7.59
CA MET A 190 -14.44 3.36 -8.42
C MET A 190 -15.33 3.49 -9.69
N THR A 191 -16.51 2.90 -9.70
CA THR A 191 -17.37 2.85 -10.89
C THR A 191 -17.79 4.23 -11.36
N TYR A 192 -18.06 5.14 -10.42
CA TYR A 192 -18.59 6.49 -10.74
C TYR A 192 -17.52 7.56 -10.74
N GLU A 193 -16.47 7.39 -9.98
CA GLU A 193 -15.41 8.38 -9.85
C GLU A 193 -14.06 7.73 -9.62
N LYS A 194 -13.04 8.20 -10.35
CA LYS A 194 -11.66 7.76 -10.23
C LYS A 194 -10.77 8.96 -10.02
N LYS A 195 -9.97 8.94 -8.95
CA LYS A 195 -8.97 9.96 -8.62
C LYS A 195 -7.57 9.37 -8.69
N ASN A 196 -6.72 9.95 -9.52
CA ASN A 196 -5.30 9.61 -9.52
C ASN A 196 -4.66 10.13 -8.23
N THR A 197 -4.22 9.23 -7.40
CA THR A 197 -3.76 9.52 -6.05
C THR A 197 -2.36 8.95 -5.82
N VAL A 198 -1.55 9.64 -5.05
CA VAL A 198 -0.26 9.14 -4.57
C VAL A 198 -0.29 9.11 -3.04
N LEU A 199 -0.01 7.93 -2.46
CA LEU A 199 0.22 7.80 -1.03
C LEU A 199 1.71 8.00 -0.77
N MET A 200 2.07 8.92 0.12
CA MET A 200 3.45 9.16 0.54
C MET A 200 3.55 9.11 2.05
N SER A 201 4.42 8.27 2.57
CA SER A 201 4.64 8.19 4.02
C SER A 201 5.85 9.00 4.45
N ARG A 202 5.76 9.67 5.59
CA ARG A 202 6.90 10.37 6.22
C ARG A 202 8.10 9.44 6.32
N ALA A 203 9.30 10.01 6.24
CA ALA A 203 10.56 9.33 6.43
C ALA A 203 11.38 9.98 7.55
N LEU A 204 12.09 9.19 8.34
CA LEU A 204 13.04 9.71 9.35
C LEU A 204 14.34 10.19 8.71
N ASN A 205 14.69 9.63 7.56
CA ASN A 205 15.85 10.00 6.75
C ASN A 205 15.39 10.28 5.34
N GLU A 206 16.19 11.03 4.60
CA GLU A 206 15.91 11.29 3.19
C GLU A 206 15.73 9.98 2.43
N THR A 207 14.61 9.88 1.73
CA THR A 207 14.27 8.75 0.88
C THR A 207 13.87 9.26 -0.50
N SER A 208 14.48 8.72 -1.53
CA SER A 208 14.19 9.10 -2.92
C SER A 208 14.13 7.87 -3.81
N GLY A 209 13.48 8.02 -4.95
CA GLY A 209 13.40 6.94 -5.92
C GLY A 209 12.58 7.30 -7.13
N LYS A 210 12.28 6.28 -7.91
CA LYS A 210 11.53 6.38 -9.16
C LYS A 210 10.33 5.45 -9.14
N ARG A 211 9.26 5.89 -9.78
CA ARG A 211 8.05 5.08 -10.05
C ARG A 211 7.75 5.11 -11.54
N TYR A 212 7.17 4.05 -12.04
CA TYR A 212 6.80 3.95 -13.45
C TYR A 212 5.28 3.90 -13.57
N ALA A 213 4.71 4.76 -14.38
CA ALA A 213 3.29 4.75 -14.70
C ALA A 213 3.04 5.26 -16.12
N ASP A 214 2.22 4.56 -16.88
CA ASP A 214 1.78 4.97 -18.21
C ASP A 214 2.96 5.31 -19.15
N GLY A 215 4.04 4.53 -19.08
CA GLY A 215 5.28 4.72 -19.86
C GLY A 215 6.13 5.93 -19.42
N LYS A 216 5.81 6.55 -18.30
CA LYS A 216 6.56 7.70 -17.75
C LYS A 216 7.29 7.30 -16.46
N GLU A 217 8.42 7.95 -16.24
CA GLU A 217 9.15 7.87 -14.98
C GLU A 217 8.73 9.03 -14.08
N ILE A 218 8.31 8.72 -12.86
CA ILE A 218 7.96 9.67 -11.81
C ILE A 218 9.07 9.61 -10.78
N GLU A 219 9.71 10.73 -10.51
CA GLU A 219 10.71 10.86 -9.44
C GLU A 219 10.04 11.34 -8.16
N TYR A 220 10.48 10.82 -7.02
CA TYR A 220 10.05 11.31 -5.71
C TYR A 220 11.21 11.50 -4.75
N ASN A 221 11.05 12.42 -3.81
CA ASN A 221 11.92 12.63 -2.66
C ASN A 221 11.06 12.94 -1.43
N ILE A 222 11.41 12.34 -0.30
CA ILE A 222 10.76 12.54 0.99
C ILE A 222 11.84 12.80 2.02
N LEU A 223 11.75 13.91 2.74
CA LEU A 223 12.67 14.29 3.78
C LEU A 223 11.90 14.74 5.03
N GLY A 224 12.06 14.00 6.13
CA GLY A 224 11.54 14.39 7.43
C GLY A 224 12.62 15.07 8.27
N GLN A 225 12.26 16.18 8.89
CA GLN A 225 13.12 16.94 9.81
C GLN A 225 12.34 17.25 11.09
N THR A 226 13.05 17.74 12.11
CA THR A 226 12.40 18.20 13.33
C THR A 226 11.57 19.45 13.02
N GLY A 227 10.27 19.36 13.25
CA GLY A 227 9.35 20.47 13.02
C GLY A 227 8.79 20.57 11.60
N GLU A 228 9.36 19.90 10.63
CA GLU A 228 8.92 20.00 9.23
C GLU A 228 9.18 18.75 8.40
N ASP A 229 8.38 18.54 7.35
CA ASP A 229 8.56 17.46 6.36
C ASP A 229 8.42 18.00 4.94
N PHE A 230 9.19 17.43 4.03
CA PHE A 230 9.19 17.78 2.62
C PHE A 230 8.83 16.56 1.77
N PHE A 231 7.92 16.74 0.85
CA PHE A 231 7.50 15.72 -0.13
C PHE A 231 7.59 16.31 -1.53
N MET A 232 8.30 15.65 -2.41
CA MET A 232 8.46 16.10 -3.80
C MET A 232 8.08 14.99 -4.76
N LEU A 233 7.33 15.37 -5.81
CA LEU A 233 7.05 14.57 -6.99
C LEU A 233 7.41 15.35 -8.25
N ARG A 234 8.05 14.67 -9.21
CA ARG A 234 8.31 15.19 -10.55
C ARG A 234 7.70 14.28 -11.60
N HIS A 235 7.26 14.88 -12.71
CA HIS A 235 6.63 14.18 -13.84
C HIS A 235 5.33 13.45 -13.51
N ALA A 236 4.68 13.78 -12.39
CA ALA A 236 3.43 13.19 -11.91
C ALA A 236 2.19 14.04 -12.32
N SER A 237 2.16 14.56 -13.54
CA SER A 237 1.14 15.53 -14.01
C SER A 237 -0.31 15.02 -14.02
N GLU A 238 -0.50 13.70 -13.91
CA GLU A 238 -1.83 13.09 -13.82
C GLU A 238 -2.35 12.99 -12.37
N THR A 239 -1.50 13.29 -11.37
CA THR A 239 -1.89 13.22 -9.96
C THR A 239 -2.86 14.36 -9.62
N GLU A 240 -3.97 14.00 -8.99
CA GLU A 240 -5.00 14.93 -8.52
C GLU A 240 -4.93 15.14 -7.01
N PHE A 241 -4.55 14.08 -6.27
CA PHE A 241 -4.42 14.10 -4.81
C PHE A 241 -3.14 13.43 -4.34
N ILE A 242 -2.54 14.00 -3.31
CA ILE A 242 -1.50 13.36 -2.53
C ILE A 242 -2.02 13.12 -1.13
N VAL A 243 -1.90 11.89 -0.64
CA VAL A 243 -2.27 11.50 0.72
C VAL A 243 -0.99 11.25 1.49
N LEU A 244 -0.69 12.15 2.42
CA LEU A 244 0.49 12.07 3.27
C LEU A 244 0.15 11.31 4.54
N LEU A 245 1.01 10.36 4.91
CA LEU A 245 0.80 9.39 5.99
C LEU A 245 1.91 9.48 7.04
N GLY A 246 1.64 8.96 8.23
CA GLY A 246 2.64 8.85 9.30
C GLY A 246 2.70 10.07 10.23
N PHE A 247 1.58 10.76 10.40
CA PHE A 247 1.45 11.89 11.31
C PHE A 247 0.76 11.47 12.60
N ASP A 248 1.37 11.77 13.74
CA ASP A 248 0.77 11.53 15.07
C ASP A 248 -0.27 12.62 15.43
N ARG A 249 -0.19 13.77 14.77
CA ARG A 249 -1.07 14.92 14.99
C ARG A 249 -1.20 15.75 13.71
N LYS A 250 -2.27 16.55 13.68
CA LYS A 250 -2.55 17.50 12.61
C LYS A 250 -1.40 18.51 12.46
N PRO A 251 -0.90 18.75 11.24
CA PRO A 251 0.06 19.81 10.96
C PRO A 251 -0.48 21.22 11.30
N GLU A 252 0.41 22.17 11.46
CA GLU A 252 0.05 23.57 11.66
C GLU A 252 -0.33 24.23 10.32
N SER A 253 0.49 24.02 9.31
CA SER A 253 0.28 24.58 7.98
C SER A 253 0.95 23.73 6.90
N LEU A 254 0.52 23.95 5.66
CA LEU A 254 1.12 23.35 4.47
C LEU A 254 1.37 24.40 3.40
N GLU A 255 2.45 24.19 2.65
CA GLU A 255 2.76 24.94 1.44
C GLU A 255 2.86 24.00 0.24
N LEU A 256 2.40 24.47 -0.92
CA LEU A 256 2.54 23.81 -2.21
C LEU A 256 3.36 24.71 -3.14
N ASN A 257 4.55 24.25 -3.52
CA ASN A 257 5.51 25.03 -4.35
C ASN A 257 5.79 26.42 -3.77
N GLY A 258 5.94 26.54 -2.45
CA GLY A 258 6.20 27.77 -1.73
C GLY A 258 4.98 28.70 -1.55
N VAL A 259 3.78 28.21 -1.86
CA VAL A 259 2.52 28.95 -1.67
C VAL A 259 1.71 28.27 -0.55
N SER A 260 1.37 29.03 0.49
CA SER A 260 0.56 28.51 1.60
C SER A 260 -0.81 28.03 1.13
N LEU A 261 -1.19 26.84 1.58
CA LEU A 261 -2.47 26.24 1.31
C LEU A 261 -3.46 26.47 2.45
N SER A 262 -4.70 26.78 2.10
CA SER A 262 -5.79 26.83 3.06
C SER A 262 -6.25 25.44 3.48
N GLU A 263 -6.54 25.24 4.76
CA GLU A 263 -7.20 24.05 5.24
C GLU A 263 -8.67 24.06 4.82
N SER A 264 -9.12 22.94 4.25
CA SER A 264 -10.50 22.72 3.84
C SER A 264 -11.31 22.09 4.97
N ALA A 265 -12.57 22.50 5.10
CA ALA A 265 -13.48 21.94 6.10
C ALA A 265 -13.89 20.49 5.83
N SER A 266 -13.75 20.02 4.59
CA SER A 266 -14.09 18.65 4.19
C SER A 266 -13.31 18.22 2.95
N LEU A 267 -13.24 16.91 2.73
CA LEU A 267 -12.67 16.33 1.52
C LEU A 267 -13.41 16.79 0.25
N ASN A 268 -14.74 16.88 0.31
CA ASN A 268 -15.54 17.35 -0.81
C ASN A 268 -15.20 18.78 -1.26
N ALA A 269 -14.81 19.65 -0.34
CA ALA A 269 -14.39 21.00 -0.65
C ALA A 269 -13.07 21.04 -1.46
N LEU A 270 -12.19 20.05 -1.27
CA LEU A 270 -10.94 19.93 -2.03
C LEU A 270 -11.16 19.57 -3.51
N ASN A 271 -12.27 18.95 -3.88
CA ASN A 271 -12.55 18.59 -5.27
C ASN A 271 -12.72 19.83 -6.17
N TYR A 272 -12.92 21.02 -5.60
CA TYR A 272 -13.19 22.26 -6.34
C TYR A 272 -12.07 23.31 -6.22
N GLY A 273 -10.96 23.01 -5.54
CA GLY A 273 -9.88 23.97 -5.35
C GLY A 273 -8.59 23.38 -4.77
N SER A 274 -7.54 24.20 -4.78
CA SER A 274 -6.29 23.84 -4.12
C SER A 274 -6.42 24.04 -2.60
N GLY A 275 -5.94 23.08 -1.81
CA GLY A 275 -5.98 23.13 -0.37
C GLY A 275 -5.55 21.82 0.24
N TRP A 276 -5.71 21.70 1.54
CA TRP A 276 -5.45 20.46 2.26
C TRP A 276 -6.54 20.16 3.29
N TYR A 277 -6.65 18.90 3.67
CA TYR A 277 -7.64 18.42 4.64
C TYR A 277 -7.01 17.39 5.59
N TRP A 278 -7.23 17.59 6.90
CA TRP A 278 -6.86 16.60 7.90
C TRP A 278 -7.98 15.57 8.06
N ARG A 279 -7.70 14.35 7.66
CA ARG A 279 -8.64 13.24 7.70
C ARG A 279 -8.62 12.54 9.07
N GLU A 280 -9.76 12.01 9.51
CA GLU A 280 -9.90 11.36 10.81
C GLU A 280 -8.97 10.15 11.01
N ASP A 281 -8.52 9.50 9.95
CA ASP A 281 -7.56 8.40 10.00
C ASP A 281 -6.09 8.85 10.07
N ALA A 282 -5.84 10.07 10.50
CA ALA A 282 -4.52 10.68 10.64
C ALA A 282 -3.74 10.83 9.30
N ALA A 283 -4.47 10.99 8.20
CA ALA A 283 -3.90 11.31 6.91
C ALA A 283 -4.08 12.80 6.56
N VAL A 284 -3.09 13.39 5.90
CA VAL A 284 -3.19 14.71 5.30
C VAL A 284 -3.48 14.54 3.81
N VAL A 285 -4.62 15.03 3.37
CA VAL A 285 -5.00 15.01 1.95
C VAL A 285 -4.69 16.36 1.34
N VAL A 286 -3.94 16.38 0.26
CA VAL A 286 -3.59 17.60 -0.49
C VAL A 286 -4.14 17.48 -1.89
N SER A 287 -4.98 18.43 -2.31
CA SER A 287 -5.38 18.59 -3.69
C SER A 287 -4.27 19.30 -4.47
N VAL A 288 -3.80 18.67 -5.53
CA VAL A 288 -2.72 19.22 -6.35
C VAL A 288 -3.24 19.48 -7.76
N PRO A 289 -2.98 20.68 -8.30
CA PRO A 289 -3.22 20.92 -9.73
C PRO A 289 -2.26 20.04 -10.55
N LYS A 290 -2.64 19.72 -11.78
CA LYS A 290 -1.82 18.89 -12.69
C LYS A 290 -0.49 19.56 -13.03
N LEU A 291 0.51 19.39 -12.18
CA LEU A 291 1.83 20.03 -12.26
C LEU A 291 2.91 19.03 -12.69
N LYS A 292 3.92 19.54 -13.40
CA LYS A 292 5.13 18.76 -13.74
C LYS A 292 6.01 18.51 -12.51
N LYS A 293 5.98 19.42 -11.54
CA LYS A 293 6.69 19.33 -10.28
C LYS A 293 5.77 19.76 -9.15
N THR A 294 5.68 18.97 -8.12
CA THR A 294 4.91 19.21 -6.90
C THR A 294 5.86 19.11 -5.72
N GLU A 295 5.96 20.16 -4.93
CA GLU A 295 6.70 20.20 -3.67
C GLU A 295 5.73 20.59 -2.56
N ILE A 296 5.59 19.73 -1.56
CA ILE A 296 4.75 19.97 -0.38
C ILE A 296 5.68 20.11 0.82
N HIS A 297 5.58 21.23 1.49
CA HIS A 297 6.21 21.51 2.77
C HIS A 297 5.16 21.47 3.86
N VAL A 298 5.37 20.62 4.85
CA VAL A 298 4.47 20.42 5.99
C VAL A 298 5.15 20.97 7.23
N ILE A 299 4.52 21.90 7.90
CA ILE A 299 5.05 22.56 9.10
C ILE A 299 4.27 22.07 10.32
N HIS A 300 5.00 21.66 11.35
CA HIS A 300 4.45 21.17 12.62
C HIS A 300 4.53 22.24 13.69
N LYS A 301 3.54 22.24 14.61
CA LYS A 301 3.62 23.08 15.80
C LYS A 301 4.88 22.75 16.61
N GLU A 302 5.62 23.76 16.99
CA GLU A 302 6.69 23.62 17.97
C GLU A 302 6.16 23.01 19.26
N GLN A 303 6.95 22.14 19.90
CA GLN A 303 6.58 21.48 21.16
C GLN A 303 6.74 22.38 22.35
#